data_3fa3df9644da3bfad8af1dbac12a5530
#
_entry.id   3fa3df9644da3bfad8af1dbac12a5530
#
_cell.length_a   1.000
_cell.length_b   1.000
_cell.length_c   1.000
_cell.angle_alpha   90.00
_cell.angle_beta   90.00
_cell.angle_gamma   90.00
#
_symmetry.space_group_name_H-M   'P 1'
#
loop_
_entity.id
_entity.type
_entity.pdbx_description
1 polymer ?
#
loop_
_entity_poly.entity_id
_entity_poly.type
_entity_poly.pdbx_seq_one_letter_code
_entity_poly.pdbx_strand_id
1 'polypeptide(L)'
;MINYQDLFHVGIRVPDLEAAMEELGGSLGLTWSETRENPTQSLWTPTDGLQEIHLRYTYSAEGPQHVELLQGTAGSFWDGNDRSGAHHVGVWVDDVDGETEQLMATGWTLVGSQNDPAGDAGYGMFTYLQPPSGLIV
;
A
#
# COMPACT_ATOMS: atom_id res chain seq x y z
N MET A 1 5.51 -9.69 16.17
CA MET A 1 5.51 -8.23 16.46
C MET A 1 6.20 -7.50 15.32
N ILE A 2 5.58 -6.49 14.78
CA ILE A 2 6.17 -5.67 13.73
C ILE A 2 7.43 -4.98 14.25
N ASN A 3 8.51 -5.06 13.49
CA ASN A 3 9.76 -4.39 13.78
C ASN A 3 9.96 -3.24 12.77
N TYR A 4 10.16 -2.04 13.25
CA TYR A 4 10.43 -0.88 12.41
C TYR A 4 11.62 -1.08 11.46
N GLN A 5 12.60 -1.89 11.85
CA GLN A 5 13.75 -2.21 11.00
C GLN A 5 13.38 -3.01 9.74
N ASP A 6 12.20 -3.62 9.72
CA ASP A 6 11.67 -4.33 8.56
C ASP A 6 10.87 -3.41 7.63
N LEU A 7 10.88 -2.09 7.89
CA LEU A 7 10.34 -1.07 7.00
C LEU A 7 11.04 -1.14 5.66
N PHE A 8 10.25 -1.36 4.59
CA PHE A 8 10.86 -1.55 3.29
C PHE A 8 10.46 -0.52 2.24
N HIS A 9 9.32 0.15 2.40
CA HIS A 9 8.94 1.22 1.48
C HIS A 9 8.04 2.29 2.11
N VAL A 10 8.01 3.44 1.45
CA VAL A 10 6.95 4.45 1.57
C VAL A 10 6.11 4.41 0.29
N GLY A 11 4.81 4.22 0.43
CA GLY A 11 3.87 4.19 -0.68
C GLY A 11 3.30 5.57 -0.95
N ILE A 12 3.39 6.01 -2.20
CA ILE A 12 2.93 7.31 -2.68
C ILE A 12 1.90 7.10 -3.77
N ARG A 13 0.70 7.65 -3.58
CA ARG A 13 -0.33 7.66 -4.61
C ARG A 13 -0.06 8.78 -5.58
N VAL A 14 -0.12 8.48 -6.88
CA VAL A 14 0.16 9.45 -7.94
C VAL A 14 -0.94 9.41 -9.01
N PRO A 15 -1.28 10.55 -9.63
CA PRO A 15 -2.26 10.57 -10.71
C PRO A 15 -1.72 10.00 -12.03
N ASP A 16 -0.41 10.07 -12.24
CA ASP A 16 0.27 9.62 -13.44
C ASP A 16 1.60 8.98 -13.05
N LEU A 17 1.70 7.67 -13.23
CA LEU A 17 2.85 6.88 -12.79
C LEU A 17 4.13 7.30 -13.51
N GLU A 18 4.09 7.43 -14.83
CA GLU A 18 5.26 7.78 -15.65
C GLU A 18 5.75 9.19 -15.35
N ALA A 19 4.84 10.15 -15.18
CA ALA A 19 5.20 11.52 -14.82
C ALA A 19 5.86 11.58 -13.43
N ALA A 20 5.37 10.84 -12.47
CA ALA A 20 5.97 10.76 -11.13
C ALA A 20 7.34 10.07 -11.14
N MET A 21 7.51 9.02 -11.95
CA MET A 21 8.80 8.35 -12.13
C MET A 21 9.85 9.31 -12.70
N GLU A 22 9.48 10.11 -13.71
CA GLU A 22 10.36 11.11 -14.31
C GLU A 22 10.72 12.22 -13.30
N GLU A 23 9.73 12.76 -12.62
CA GLU A 23 9.90 13.83 -11.62
C GLU A 23 10.84 13.41 -10.49
N LEU A 24 10.55 12.30 -9.83
CA LEU A 24 11.34 11.83 -8.69
C LEU A 24 12.67 11.22 -9.11
N GLY A 25 12.72 10.57 -10.26
CA GLY A 25 13.97 10.09 -10.84
C GLY A 25 14.94 11.23 -11.11
N GLY A 26 14.46 12.31 -11.70
CA GLY A 26 15.28 13.51 -12.00
C GLY A 26 15.66 14.30 -10.75
N SER A 27 14.73 14.44 -9.79
CA SER A 27 14.92 15.28 -8.60
C SER A 27 15.70 14.59 -7.48
N LEU A 28 15.49 13.29 -7.29
CA LEU A 28 16.06 12.52 -6.18
C LEU A 28 17.11 11.49 -6.62
N GLY A 29 17.36 11.38 -7.93
CA GLY A 29 18.31 10.41 -8.46
C GLY A 29 17.84 8.97 -8.33
N LEU A 30 16.52 8.72 -8.30
CA LEU A 30 15.98 7.38 -8.21
C LEU A 30 15.94 6.70 -9.58
N THR A 31 16.18 5.41 -9.58
CA THR A 31 15.90 4.52 -10.72
C THR A 31 14.76 3.58 -10.33
N TRP A 32 14.03 3.09 -11.31
CA TRP A 32 12.80 2.37 -11.06
C TRP A 32 12.89 0.91 -11.52
N SER A 33 12.26 0.02 -10.77
CA SER A 33 12.02 -1.34 -11.22
C SER A 33 11.01 -1.35 -12.38
N GLU A 34 10.86 -2.50 -13.04
CA GLU A 34 9.83 -2.67 -14.06
C GLU A 34 8.45 -2.34 -13.49
N THR A 35 7.70 -1.49 -14.20
CA THR A 35 6.31 -1.19 -13.84
C THR A 35 5.47 -2.45 -13.90
N ARG A 36 4.73 -2.70 -12.83
CA ARG A 36 3.78 -3.80 -12.72
C ARG A 36 2.36 -3.28 -12.90
N GLU A 37 1.52 -4.12 -13.45
CA GLU A 37 0.12 -3.82 -13.70
C GLU A 37 -0.74 -5.03 -13.31
N ASN A 38 -1.73 -4.78 -12.48
CA ASN A 38 -2.76 -5.76 -12.14
C ASN A 38 -4.13 -5.12 -12.41
N PRO A 39 -4.82 -5.53 -13.50
CA PRO A 39 -6.12 -4.94 -13.85
C PRO A 39 -7.24 -5.31 -12.87
N THR A 40 -7.04 -6.32 -12.05
CA THR A 40 -8.05 -6.87 -11.13
C THR A 40 -7.48 -7.11 -9.72
N GLN A 41 -6.72 -6.16 -9.22
CA GLN A 41 -6.19 -6.25 -7.85
C GLN A 41 -7.33 -6.24 -6.84
N SER A 42 -7.46 -7.30 -6.07
CA SER A 42 -8.44 -7.39 -5.00
C SER A 42 -8.07 -6.47 -3.85
N LEU A 43 -9.04 -5.72 -3.37
CA LEU A 43 -8.93 -4.92 -2.16
C LEU A 43 -10.29 -4.81 -1.48
N TRP A 44 -10.33 -5.15 -0.20
CA TRP A 44 -11.45 -4.87 0.68
C TRP A 44 -11.18 -3.61 1.50
N THR A 45 -12.17 -2.77 1.63
CA THR A 45 -12.16 -1.65 2.59
C THR A 45 -13.46 -1.62 3.39
N PRO A 46 -13.46 -1.05 4.61
CA PRO A 46 -14.69 -0.95 5.40
C PRO A 46 -15.81 -0.16 4.70
N THR A 47 -15.45 0.79 3.84
CA THR A 47 -16.40 1.67 3.16
C THR A 47 -17.02 1.01 1.93
N ASP A 48 -16.20 0.32 1.13
CA ASP A 48 -16.63 -0.13 -0.21
C ASP A 48 -16.78 -1.65 -0.32
N GLY A 49 -16.35 -2.41 0.70
CA GLY A 49 -16.30 -3.87 0.64
C GLY A 49 -15.22 -4.37 -0.33
N LEU A 50 -15.35 -5.61 -0.78
CA LEU A 50 -14.39 -6.21 -1.69
C LEU A 50 -14.58 -5.69 -3.11
N GLN A 51 -13.50 -5.16 -3.69
CA GLN A 51 -13.46 -4.62 -5.04
C GLN A 51 -12.31 -5.20 -5.85
N GLU A 52 -12.41 -5.12 -7.17
CA GLU A 52 -11.30 -5.31 -8.11
C GLU A 52 -10.88 -3.93 -8.62
N ILE A 53 -9.60 -3.58 -8.44
CA ILE A 53 -9.05 -2.26 -8.76
C ILE A 53 -7.94 -2.43 -9.78
N HIS A 54 -7.97 -1.66 -10.85
CA HIS A 54 -6.85 -1.59 -11.77
C HIS A 54 -5.72 -0.81 -11.10
N LEU A 55 -4.64 -1.51 -10.79
CA LEU A 55 -3.48 -0.95 -10.09
C LEU A 55 -2.23 -1.07 -10.97
N ARG A 56 -1.52 0.03 -11.11
CA ARG A 56 -0.16 0.10 -11.67
C ARG A 56 0.78 0.59 -10.59
N TYR A 57 1.95 -0.01 -10.48
CA TYR A 57 2.91 0.37 -9.44
C TYR A 57 4.35 0.04 -9.83
N THR A 58 5.28 0.70 -9.18
CA THR A 58 6.71 0.45 -9.28
C THR A 58 7.41 0.79 -7.97
N TYR A 59 8.62 0.28 -7.82
CA TYR A 59 9.49 0.57 -6.68
C TYR A 59 10.78 1.20 -7.16
N SER A 60 11.34 2.12 -6.35
CA SER A 60 12.72 2.57 -6.55
C SER A 60 13.69 1.39 -6.37
N ALA A 61 14.74 1.35 -7.20
CA ALA A 61 15.79 0.34 -7.07
C ALA A 61 16.68 0.59 -5.86
N GLU A 62 16.81 1.84 -5.45
CA GLU A 62 17.60 2.25 -4.30
C GLU A 62 16.89 1.87 -3.00
N GLY A 63 17.64 1.23 -2.10
CA GLY A 63 17.19 0.81 -0.78
C GLY A 63 18.14 1.26 0.31
N PRO A 64 17.95 0.77 1.56
CA PRO A 64 17.04 -0.30 1.97
C PRO A 64 15.56 0.08 2.06
N GLN A 65 15.21 1.36 2.25
CA GLN A 65 13.83 1.81 2.15
C GLN A 65 13.57 2.29 0.72
N HIS A 66 12.58 1.68 0.08
CA HIS A 66 12.21 2.00 -1.29
C HIS A 66 11.07 3.03 -1.33
N VAL A 67 10.96 3.74 -2.43
CA VAL A 67 9.76 4.50 -2.76
C VAL A 67 8.88 3.62 -3.65
N GLU A 68 7.64 3.41 -3.24
CA GLU A 68 6.63 2.79 -4.08
C GLU A 68 5.72 3.87 -4.67
N LEU A 69 5.52 3.85 -5.97
CA LEU A 69 4.53 4.69 -6.64
C LEU A 69 3.34 3.83 -7.05
N LEU A 70 2.13 4.31 -6.73
CA LEU A 70 0.88 3.61 -7.03
C LEU A 70 -0.06 4.52 -7.82
N GLN A 71 -0.59 3.99 -8.92
CA GLN A 71 -1.65 4.61 -9.70
C GLN A 71 -2.84 3.66 -9.74
N GLY A 72 -3.83 3.92 -8.92
CA GLY A 72 -5.07 3.16 -8.85
C GLY A 72 -6.19 3.81 -9.65
N THR A 73 -7.25 3.05 -9.88
CA THR A 73 -8.49 3.54 -10.51
C THR A 73 -9.03 4.76 -9.76
N ALA A 74 -9.59 5.72 -10.51
CA ALA A 74 -10.22 6.90 -9.94
C ALA A 74 -11.28 6.53 -8.88
N GLY A 75 -11.23 7.19 -7.73
CA GLY A 75 -12.10 6.95 -6.59
C GLY A 75 -11.72 5.76 -5.71
N SER A 76 -10.71 4.96 -6.10
CA SER A 76 -10.26 3.82 -5.31
C SER A 76 -9.35 4.24 -4.14
N PHE A 77 -9.08 3.28 -3.27
CA PHE A 77 -8.13 3.43 -2.16
C PHE A 77 -6.74 3.91 -2.61
N TRP A 78 -6.32 3.52 -3.81
CA TRP A 78 -5.03 3.90 -4.41
C TRP A 78 -5.12 5.04 -5.44
N ASP A 79 -6.24 5.75 -5.49
CA ASP A 79 -6.39 6.89 -6.39
C ASP A 79 -5.55 8.08 -5.92
N GLY A 80 -4.67 8.56 -6.78
CA GLY A 80 -3.83 9.73 -6.53
C GLY A 80 -4.33 11.03 -7.15
N ASN A 81 -5.46 11.05 -7.87
CA ASN A 81 -5.93 12.26 -8.56
C ASN A 81 -6.31 13.38 -7.58
N ASP A 82 -7.07 13.05 -6.54
CA ASP A 82 -7.51 14.03 -5.54
C ASP A 82 -6.68 14.02 -4.26
N ARG A 83 -5.84 13.00 -4.08
CA ARG A 83 -5.12 12.72 -2.84
C ARG A 83 -3.71 12.22 -3.11
N SER A 84 -2.97 12.90 -3.97
CA SER A 84 -1.59 12.56 -4.27
C SER A 84 -0.68 12.75 -3.06
N GLY A 85 0.41 12.02 -3.03
CA GLY A 85 1.43 12.08 -2.00
C GLY A 85 1.48 10.84 -1.12
N ALA A 86 2.20 10.94 0.01
CA ALA A 86 2.44 9.83 0.92
C ALA A 86 1.11 9.23 1.42
N HIS A 87 0.99 7.92 1.30
CA HIS A 87 -0.21 7.17 1.67
C HIS A 87 0.05 6.19 2.81
N HIS A 88 1.12 5.42 2.72
CA HIS A 88 1.43 4.40 3.71
C HIS A 88 2.93 4.13 3.80
N VAL A 89 3.31 3.41 4.84
CA VAL A 89 4.62 2.75 4.91
C VAL A 89 4.42 1.24 4.89
N GLY A 90 5.31 0.51 4.23
CA GLY A 90 5.23 -0.94 4.13
C GLY A 90 6.28 -1.62 5.01
N VAL A 91 5.85 -2.62 5.74
CA VAL A 91 6.70 -3.45 6.59
C VAL A 91 6.50 -4.91 6.20
N TRP A 92 7.60 -5.64 6.02
CA TRP A 92 7.53 -7.08 5.79
C TRP A 92 7.26 -7.83 7.08
N VAL A 93 6.34 -8.79 7.01
CA VAL A 93 6.03 -9.72 8.10
C VAL A 93 5.89 -11.14 7.56
N ASP A 94 6.18 -12.12 8.39
CA ASP A 94 6.02 -13.54 8.02
C ASP A 94 4.58 -14.04 8.17
N ASP A 95 3.81 -13.41 9.05
CA ASP A 95 2.43 -13.77 9.38
C ASP A 95 1.53 -12.54 9.34
N VAL A 96 0.95 -12.27 8.16
CA VAL A 96 0.07 -11.11 7.95
C VAL A 96 -1.16 -11.18 8.85
N ASP A 97 -1.79 -12.35 8.97
CA ASP A 97 -3.01 -12.51 9.76
C ASP A 97 -2.72 -12.29 11.26
N GLY A 98 -1.70 -12.93 11.78
CA GLY A 98 -1.33 -12.81 13.20
C GLY A 98 -0.93 -11.39 13.59
N GLU A 99 -0.12 -10.71 12.78
CA GLU A 99 0.28 -9.33 13.05
C GLU A 99 -0.90 -8.35 12.93
N THR A 100 -1.80 -8.59 11.98
CA THR A 100 -3.04 -7.80 11.85
C THR A 100 -3.91 -7.90 13.10
N GLU A 101 -4.18 -9.12 13.56
CA GLU A 101 -4.98 -9.36 14.76
C GLU A 101 -4.34 -8.74 16.01
N GLN A 102 -3.02 -8.86 16.13
CA GLN A 102 -2.28 -8.30 17.24
C GLN A 102 -2.37 -6.77 17.29
N LEU A 103 -2.19 -6.10 16.14
CA LEU A 103 -2.32 -4.64 16.07
C LEU A 103 -3.75 -4.17 16.35
N MET A 104 -4.75 -4.85 15.79
CA MET A 104 -6.15 -4.53 16.05
C MET A 104 -6.48 -4.67 17.53
N ALA A 105 -5.95 -5.67 18.22
CA ALA A 105 -6.12 -5.84 19.67
C ALA A 105 -5.52 -4.68 20.50
N THR A 106 -4.59 -3.92 19.94
CA THR A 106 -4.00 -2.72 20.58
C THR A 106 -4.68 -1.42 20.17
N GLY A 107 -5.78 -1.47 19.40
CA GLY A 107 -6.57 -0.31 19.04
C GLY A 107 -6.30 0.26 17.65
N TRP A 108 -5.56 -0.46 16.81
CA TRP A 108 -5.43 -0.11 15.40
C TRP A 108 -6.68 -0.51 14.61
N THR A 109 -6.97 0.21 13.56
CA THR A 109 -8.11 -0.04 12.68
C THR A 109 -7.66 -0.65 11.36
N LEU A 110 -8.31 -1.72 10.93
CA LEU A 110 -8.12 -2.26 9.58
C LEU A 110 -8.80 -1.32 8.57
N VAL A 111 -8.02 -0.75 7.66
CA VAL A 111 -8.51 0.17 6.63
C VAL A 111 -8.45 -0.42 5.22
N GLY A 112 -7.79 -1.55 5.06
CA GLY A 112 -7.77 -2.30 3.80
C GLY A 112 -7.12 -3.67 3.97
N SER A 113 -7.54 -4.63 3.15
CA SER A 113 -6.93 -5.97 3.06
C SER A 113 -7.15 -6.56 1.69
N GLN A 114 -6.33 -7.53 1.31
CA GLN A 114 -6.51 -8.18 0.02
C GLN A 114 -7.83 -8.95 -0.05
N ASN A 115 -8.18 -9.66 1.01
CA ASN A 115 -9.42 -10.44 1.11
C ASN A 115 -10.44 -9.75 2.00
N ASP A 116 -11.71 -10.14 1.86
CA ASP A 116 -12.76 -9.76 2.79
C ASP A 116 -12.52 -10.46 4.14
N PRO A 117 -12.36 -9.72 5.24
CA PRO A 117 -12.11 -10.30 6.56
C PRO A 117 -13.27 -11.15 7.11
N ALA A 118 -14.47 -11.02 6.55
CA ALA A 118 -15.61 -11.87 6.91
C ALA A 118 -15.55 -13.27 6.25
N GLY A 119 -14.66 -13.48 5.28
CA GLY A 119 -14.45 -14.76 4.63
C GLY A 119 -13.52 -15.69 5.42
N ASP A 120 -13.28 -16.89 4.85
CA ASP A 120 -12.50 -17.96 5.50
C ASP A 120 -11.01 -17.97 5.12
N ALA A 121 -10.59 -17.10 4.19
CA ALA A 121 -9.25 -17.12 3.61
C ALA A 121 -8.23 -16.20 4.32
N GLY A 122 -8.56 -15.68 5.49
CA GLY A 122 -7.74 -14.68 6.18
C GLY A 122 -7.72 -13.34 5.47
N TYR A 123 -6.78 -12.47 5.83
CA TYR A 123 -6.66 -11.13 5.23
C TYR A 123 -5.98 -11.13 3.87
N GLY A 124 -5.26 -12.19 3.52
CA GLY A 124 -4.51 -12.28 2.27
C GLY A 124 -3.03 -11.94 2.45
N MET A 125 -2.39 -11.46 1.38
CA MET A 125 -0.96 -11.20 1.37
C MET A 125 -0.57 -9.82 1.94
N PHE A 126 -1.55 -8.94 2.15
CA PHE A 126 -1.32 -7.62 2.73
C PHE A 126 -2.55 -7.09 3.47
N THR A 127 -2.27 -6.26 4.45
CA THR A 127 -3.27 -5.45 5.15
C THR A 127 -2.78 -4.01 5.25
N TYR A 128 -3.73 -3.08 5.37
CA TYR A 128 -3.48 -1.69 5.72
C TYR A 128 -4.13 -1.41 7.06
N LEU A 129 -3.33 -1.01 8.02
CA LEU A 129 -3.74 -0.76 9.39
C LEU A 129 -3.43 0.70 9.77
N GLN A 130 -4.29 1.29 10.57
CA GLN A 130 -4.14 2.69 10.96
C GLN A 130 -4.28 2.84 12.47
N PRO A 131 -3.24 3.31 13.17
CA PRO A 131 -3.34 3.70 14.56
C PRO A 131 -4.08 5.03 14.71
N PRO A 132 -4.45 5.44 15.94
CA PRO A 132 -5.08 6.74 16.19
C PRO A 132 -4.29 7.95 15.68
N SER A 133 -2.97 7.81 15.55
CA SER A 133 -2.09 8.87 14.99
C SER A 133 -2.28 9.10 13.49
N GLY A 134 -2.92 8.17 12.77
CA GLY A 134 -3.28 8.34 11.36
C GLY A 134 -2.28 7.80 10.34
N LEU A 135 -1.12 7.30 10.75
CA LEU A 135 -0.17 6.65 9.84
C LEU A 135 -0.75 5.33 9.34
N ILE A 136 -0.80 5.13 8.04
CA ILE A 136 -1.18 3.83 7.46
C ILE A 136 0.07 2.95 7.31
N VAL A 137 0.00 1.75 7.82
CA VAL A 137 1.07 0.75 7.79
C VAL A 137 0.56 -0.52 7.16
#